data_95b8dc1d69bc7d2937afd18f3d6a4155
#
_entry.id   95b8dc1d69bc7d2937afd18f3d6a4155
#
_cell.length_a   1.000
_cell.length_b   1.000
_cell.length_c   1.000
_cell.angle_alpha   90.00
_cell.angle_beta   90.00
_cell.angle_gamma   90.00
#
_symmetry.space_group_name_H-M   'P 1'
#
loop_
_entity.id
_entity.type
_entity.pdbx_description
1 polymer ?
#
loop_
_entity_poly.entity_id
_entity_poly.type
_entity_poly.pdbx_seq_one_letter_code
_entity_poly.pdbx_strand_id
1 'polypeptide(L)'
;MNSAEIECRYQMNFIDNDFILKAPSHYAPLSFDMMKILLTSKGYHINQAAFESNFSLLQKNGEYNLMTELLSDKNMVPLIFVKFRGITKASISQRSDYGDQSILLGLQRLKDRLIAENICVTDTTVRSRVDEYLFDIDCVNEALVNAIVHND
;
A
#
# COMPACT_ATOMS: atom_id res chain seq x y z
N MET A 1 16.97 -26.94 1.66
CA MET A 1 17.08 -25.84 0.68
C MET A 1 18.43 -25.99 0.01
N ASN A 2 18.44 -26.22 -1.31
CA ASN A 2 19.65 -26.54 -2.09
C ASN A 2 20.43 -25.24 -2.34
N SER A 3 21.79 -25.30 -2.39
CA SER A 3 22.68 -24.18 -2.67
C SER A 3 22.28 -23.41 -3.94
N ALA A 4 21.81 -24.11 -4.97
CA ALA A 4 21.32 -23.55 -6.22
C ALA A 4 20.01 -22.75 -6.07
N GLU A 5 19.13 -23.12 -5.14
CA GLU A 5 17.89 -22.36 -4.83
C GLU A 5 18.22 -21.08 -4.08
N ILE A 6 19.24 -21.13 -3.21
CA ILE A 6 19.72 -19.95 -2.48
C ILE A 6 20.36 -18.96 -3.46
N GLU A 7 21.18 -19.47 -4.37
CA GLU A 7 21.86 -18.67 -5.39
C GLU A 7 20.89 -18.06 -6.41
N CYS A 8 19.85 -18.81 -6.80
CA CYS A 8 18.78 -18.33 -7.66
C CYS A 8 17.94 -17.22 -6.97
N ARG A 9 17.63 -17.34 -5.66
CA ARG A 9 16.97 -16.30 -4.89
C ARG A 9 17.84 -15.07 -4.69
N TYR A 10 19.16 -15.25 -4.46
CA TYR A 10 20.09 -14.13 -4.40
C TYR A 10 20.21 -13.43 -5.76
N GLN A 11 20.25 -14.17 -6.85
CA GLN A 11 20.29 -13.58 -8.21
C GLN A 11 18.97 -12.88 -8.56
N MET A 12 17.81 -13.41 -8.14
CA MET A 12 16.51 -12.72 -8.28
C MET A 12 16.45 -11.42 -7.49
N ASN A 13 17.01 -11.37 -6.29
CA ASN A 13 17.08 -10.13 -5.49
C ASN A 13 18.09 -9.09 -6.04
N PHE A 14 19.01 -9.50 -6.93
CA PHE A 14 19.90 -8.59 -7.67
C PHE A 14 19.37 -8.23 -9.05
N ILE A 15 18.28 -8.85 -9.51
CA ILE A 15 17.63 -8.51 -10.76
C ILE A 15 16.89 -7.18 -10.57
N ASP A 16 17.63 -6.13 -10.84
CA ASP A 16 17.13 -4.82 -11.24
C ASP A 16 16.05 -4.24 -10.30
N ASN A 17 16.49 -3.61 -9.20
CA ASN A 17 15.62 -2.79 -8.33
C ASN A 17 14.78 -1.76 -9.12
N ASP A 18 15.09 -1.56 -10.40
CA ASP A 18 14.39 -0.68 -11.32
C ASP A 18 13.35 -1.41 -12.20
N PHE A 19 13.05 -2.69 -11.97
CA PHE A 19 12.11 -3.44 -12.82
C PHE A 19 10.76 -2.73 -12.94
N ILE A 20 10.18 -2.31 -11.81
CA ILE A 20 8.90 -1.58 -11.78
C ILE A 20 8.96 -0.27 -12.56
N LEU A 21 10.12 0.38 -12.58
CA LEU A 21 10.34 1.63 -13.30
C LEU A 21 10.58 1.43 -14.81
N LYS A 22 11.03 0.25 -15.22
CA LYS A 22 11.38 -0.06 -16.61
C LYS A 22 10.30 -0.86 -17.32
N ALA A 23 9.61 -1.75 -16.61
CA ALA A 23 8.56 -2.57 -17.19
C ALA A 23 7.38 -1.69 -17.64
N PRO A 24 6.87 -1.91 -18.86
CA PRO A 24 5.73 -1.14 -19.37
C PRO A 24 4.46 -1.43 -18.57
N SER A 25 3.58 -0.45 -18.47
CA SER A 25 2.23 -0.62 -17.92
C SER A 25 1.42 -1.60 -18.77
N HIS A 26 0.55 -2.36 -18.13
CA HIS A 26 -0.42 -3.23 -18.80
C HIS A 26 -1.60 -2.43 -19.43
N TYR A 27 -1.75 -1.19 -18.99
CA TYR A 27 -2.87 -0.33 -19.38
C TYR A 27 -2.37 0.99 -19.98
N ALA A 28 -3.08 1.48 -20.97
CA ALA A 28 -2.96 2.83 -21.52
C ALA A 28 -4.29 3.22 -22.17
N PRO A 29 -4.80 4.43 -21.99
CA PRO A 29 -4.27 5.49 -21.11
C PRO A 29 -4.55 5.23 -19.64
N LEU A 30 -3.73 5.80 -18.75
CA LEU A 30 -3.96 5.80 -17.31
C LEU A 30 -4.65 7.10 -16.87
N SER A 31 -5.41 7.03 -15.77
CA SER A 31 -6.01 8.18 -15.08
C SER A 31 -5.51 8.27 -13.65
N PHE A 32 -5.45 9.49 -13.10
CA PHE A 32 -4.90 9.77 -11.77
C PHE A 32 -5.81 10.69 -10.96
N ASP A 33 -7.10 10.62 -11.17
CA ASP A 33 -8.05 11.56 -10.56
C ASP A 33 -8.14 11.35 -9.05
N MET A 34 -8.10 10.09 -8.59
CA MET A 34 -8.06 9.79 -7.15
C MET A 34 -6.77 10.26 -6.49
N MET A 35 -5.63 10.12 -7.15
CA MET A 35 -4.35 10.66 -6.65
C MET A 35 -4.40 12.18 -6.54
N LYS A 36 -4.93 12.88 -7.55
CA LYS A 36 -5.10 14.34 -7.52
C LYS A 36 -6.00 14.79 -6.39
N ILE A 37 -7.15 14.12 -6.19
CA ILE A 37 -8.09 14.40 -5.10
C ILE A 37 -7.39 14.18 -3.74
N LEU A 38 -6.70 13.07 -3.56
CA LEU A 38 -5.99 12.77 -2.32
C LEU A 38 -4.93 13.82 -2.00
N LEU A 39 -4.11 14.22 -2.96
CA LEU A 39 -3.08 15.24 -2.76
C LEU A 39 -3.70 16.61 -2.45
N THR A 40 -4.76 16.99 -3.16
CA THR A 40 -5.49 18.23 -2.90
C THR A 40 -6.10 18.25 -1.49
N SER A 41 -6.67 17.14 -1.04
CA SER A 41 -7.23 17.02 0.32
C SER A 41 -6.17 17.16 1.42
N LYS A 42 -4.90 16.88 1.10
CA LYS A 42 -3.74 17.06 1.98
C LYS A 42 -3.10 18.46 1.86
N GLY A 43 -3.71 19.37 1.09
CA GLY A 43 -3.26 20.75 0.94
C GLY A 43 -2.24 21.00 -0.17
N TYR A 44 -1.97 20.03 -1.03
CA TYR A 44 -1.08 20.21 -2.18
C TYR A 44 -1.81 20.94 -3.32
N HIS A 45 -1.16 21.94 -3.90
CA HIS A 45 -1.64 22.60 -5.11
C HIS A 45 -1.26 21.78 -6.35
N ILE A 46 -2.27 21.33 -7.09
CA ILE A 46 -2.08 20.48 -8.26
C ILE A 46 -2.26 21.31 -9.53
N ASN A 47 -1.19 21.37 -10.34
CA ASN A 47 -1.30 21.86 -11.71
C ASN A 47 -1.79 20.72 -12.61
N GLN A 48 -3.05 20.79 -13.03
CA GLN A 48 -3.70 19.74 -13.84
C GLN A 48 -2.96 19.44 -15.15
N ALA A 49 -2.49 20.50 -15.84
CA ALA A 49 -1.82 20.38 -17.13
C ALA A 49 -0.40 19.79 -17.05
N ALA A 50 0.26 19.98 -15.90
CA ALA A 50 1.64 19.53 -15.69
C ALA A 50 1.74 18.37 -14.68
N PHE A 51 0.61 17.76 -14.32
CA PHE A 51 0.56 16.74 -13.26
C PHE A 51 1.50 15.58 -13.57
N GLU A 52 1.36 14.97 -14.72
CA GLU A 52 2.14 13.78 -15.11
C GLU A 52 3.64 14.09 -15.22
N SER A 53 3.99 15.26 -15.75
CA SER A 53 5.40 15.69 -15.84
C SER A 53 6.00 16.01 -14.48
N ASN A 54 5.24 16.69 -13.60
CA ASN A 54 5.72 17.06 -12.26
C ASN A 54 5.98 15.84 -11.37
N PHE A 55 5.21 14.77 -11.54
CA PHE A 55 5.39 13.51 -10.83
C PHE A 55 6.21 12.48 -11.61
N SER A 56 6.75 12.84 -12.77
CA SER A 56 7.54 11.94 -13.64
C SER A 56 6.81 10.61 -13.92
N LEU A 57 5.49 10.70 -14.15
CA LEU A 57 4.63 9.53 -14.39
C LEU A 57 4.84 8.93 -15.78
N LEU A 58 5.32 9.73 -16.73
CA LEU A 58 5.68 9.27 -18.07
C LEU A 58 7.18 9.03 -18.18
N GLN A 59 7.56 7.95 -18.82
CA GLN A 59 8.93 7.69 -19.22
C GLN A 59 9.37 8.65 -20.35
N LYS A 60 10.67 8.68 -20.64
CA LYS A 60 11.21 9.52 -21.73
C LYS A 60 10.65 9.19 -23.11
N ASN A 61 10.20 7.96 -23.31
CA ASN A 61 9.53 7.50 -24.54
C ASN A 61 8.03 7.86 -24.61
N GLY A 62 7.48 8.50 -23.58
CA GLY A 62 6.06 8.86 -23.49
C GLY A 62 5.14 7.72 -23.05
N GLU A 63 5.69 6.61 -22.59
CA GLU A 63 4.93 5.46 -22.11
C GLU A 63 4.84 5.43 -20.58
N TYR A 64 3.80 4.77 -20.06
CA TYR A 64 3.65 4.49 -18.63
C TYR A 64 4.40 3.21 -18.25
N ASN A 65 4.87 3.15 -17.01
CA ASN A 65 5.50 1.96 -16.43
C ASN A 65 4.60 1.34 -15.34
N LEU A 66 5.02 0.20 -14.79
CA LEU A 66 4.27 -0.50 -13.73
C LEU A 66 4.11 0.35 -12.47
N MET A 67 5.12 1.13 -12.09
CA MET A 67 5.00 2.02 -10.92
C MET A 67 3.90 3.05 -11.14
N THR A 68 3.82 3.61 -12.34
CA THR A 68 2.77 4.57 -12.70
C THR A 68 1.39 3.91 -12.70
N GLU A 69 1.30 2.66 -13.16
CA GLU A 69 0.08 1.85 -13.09
C GLU A 69 -0.41 1.67 -11.65
N LEU A 70 0.48 1.37 -10.70
CA LEU A 70 0.13 1.24 -9.28
C LEU A 70 -0.45 2.54 -8.69
N LEU A 71 0.01 3.69 -9.17
CA LEU A 71 -0.48 5.00 -8.72
C LEU A 71 -1.77 5.42 -9.41
N SER A 72 -2.12 4.81 -10.55
CA SER A 72 -3.31 5.14 -11.34
C SER A 72 -4.61 4.76 -10.63
N ASP A 73 -5.72 5.25 -11.15
CA ASP A 73 -7.06 5.00 -10.60
C ASP A 73 -7.49 3.53 -10.74
N LYS A 74 -6.80 2.78 -11.59
CA LYS A 74 -7.05 1.35 -11.82
C LYS A 74 -5.74 0.59 -11.93
N ASN A 75 -5.54 -0.39 -11.06
CA ASN A 75 -4.46 -1.37 -11.15
C ASN A 75 -4.98 -2.76 -10.80
N MET A 76 -4.15 -3.80 -11.01
CA MET A 76 -4.53 -5.19 -10.73
C MET A 76 -3.97 -5.72 -9.40
N VAL A 77 -3.33 -4.87 -8.61
CA VAL A 77 -2.69 -5.33 -7.36
C VAL A 77 -3.74 -5.47 -6.26
N PRO A 78 -3.95 -6.68 -5.73
CA PRO A 78 -4.87 -6.90 -4.64
C PRO A 78 -4.26 -6.35 -3.33
N LEU A 79 -5.05 -5.61 -2.57
CA LEU A 79 -4.69 -5.16 -1.22
C LEU A 79 -5.72 -5.70 -0.24
N ILE A 80 -5.46 -6.89 0.30
CA ILE A 80 -6.45 -7.66 1.05
C ILE A 80 -6.18 -7.56 2.55
N PHE A 81 -7.18 -7.06 3.28
CA PHE A 81 -7.23 -7.12 4.74
C PHE A 81 -8.02 -8.34 5.19
N VAL A 82 -7.45 -9.14 6.07
CA VAL A 82 -8.11 -10.31 6.66
C VAL A 82 -8.04 -10.24 8.17
N LYS A 83 -9.19 -10.35 8.83
CA LYS A 83 -9.31 -10.49 10.28
C LYS A 83 -9.68 -11.93 10.61
N PHE A 84 -8.89 -12.57 11.45
CA PHE A 84 -9.14 -13.92 11.92
C PHE A 84 -9.91 -13.90 13.26
N ARG A 85 -10.67 -14.94 13.51
CA ARG A 85 -11.31 -15.16 14.80
C ARG A 85 -10.37 -16.00 15.69
N GLY A 86 -9.95 -15.42 16.80
CA GLY A 86 -9.01 -16.05 17.73
C GLY A 86 -7.56 -16.00 17.21
N ILE A 87 -6.71 -16.89 17.72
CA ILE A 87 -5.26 -16.90 17.52
C ILE A 87 -4.77 -17.74 16.33
N THR A 88 -5.68 -18.38 15.61
CA THR A 88 -5.35 -19.25 14.48
C THR A 88 -5.93 -18.72 13.17
N LYS A 89 -5.31 -19.09 12.04
CA LYS A 89 -5.81 -18.74 10.69
C LYS A 89 -6.99 -19.61 10.23
N ALA A 90 -7.53 -20.48 11.09
CA ALA A 90 -8.57 -21.44 10.73
C ALA A 90 -9.94 -20.80 10.47
N SER A 91 -10.21 -19.62 11.02
CA SER A 91 -11.52 -18.98 10.91
C SER A 91 -11.38 -17.51 10.58
N ILE A 92 -11.80 -17.11 9.39
CA ILE A 92 -11.86 -15.73 8.96
C ILE A 92 -13.15 -15.10 9.51
N SER A 93 -13.03 -13.99 10.25
CA SER A 93 -14.17 -13.21 10.71
C SER A 93 -14.54 -12.09 9.73
N GLN A 94 -13.54 -11.58 8.98
CA GLN A 94 -13.76 -10.54 7.99
C GLN A 94 -12.67 -10.61 6.91
N ARG A 95 -13.08 -10.31 5.68
CA ARG A 95 -12.18 -10.07 4.55
C ARG A 95 -12.65 -8.82 3.81
N SER A 96 -11.74 -7.91 3.54
CA SER A 96 -11.98 -6.70 2.74
C SER A 96 -10.87 -6.54 1.72
N ASP A 97 -11.22 -6.15 0.51
CA ASP A 97 -10.28 -5.86 -0.55
C ASP A 97 -10.23 -4.36 -0.81
N TYR A 98 -9.04 -3.79 -0.79
CA TYR A 98 -8.76 -2.38 -1.03
C TYR A 98 -7.93 -2.18 -2.32
N GLY A 99 -7.74 -3.24 -3.10
CA GLY A 99 -7.08 -3.22 -4.40
C GLY A 99 -7.97 -2.66 -5.52
N ASP A 100 -7.56 -2.92 -6.74
CA ASP A 100 -8.26 -2.48 -7.97
C ASP A 100 -8.54 -0.96 -8.03
N GLN A 101 -7.66 -0.18 -7.40
CA GLN A 101 -7.68 1.27 -7.34
C GLN A 101 -6.26 1.79 -7.08
N SER A 102 -6.04 3.11 -7.14
CA SER A 102 -4.73 3.69 -6.75
C SER A 102 -4.24 3.11 -5.43
N ILE A 103 -3.02 2.61 -5.42
CA ILE A 103 -2.40 2.00 -4.22
C ILE A 103 -2.38 2.98 -3.04
N LEU A 104 -2.24 4.29 -3.33
CA LEU A 104 -2.26 5.32 -2.30
C LEU A 104 -3.63 5.42 -1.63
N LEU A 105 -4.71 5.33 -2.42
CA LEU A 105 -6.07 5.35 -1.89
C LEU A 105 -6.39 4.06 -1.13
N GLY A 106 -5.98 2.91 -1.68
CA GLY A 106 -6.11 1.61 -1.02
C GLY A 106 -5.43 1.60 0.34
N LEU A 107 -4.19 2.10 0.39
CA LEU A 107 -3.42 2.24 1.63
C LEU A 107 -4.10 3.18 2.64
N GLN A 108 -4.62 4.34 2.19
CA GLN A 108 -5.33 5.26 3.07
C GLN A 108 -6.57 4.60 3.69
N ARG A 109 -7.39 3.93 2.89
CA ARG A 109 -8.58 3.21 3.36
C ARG A 109 -8.23 2.08 4.33
N LEU A 110 -7.15 1.36 4.06
CA LEU A 110 -6.67 0.30 4.95
C LEU A 110 -6.20 0.87 6.29
N LYS A 111 -5.48 2.01 6.29
CA LYS A 111 -5.08 2.73 7.52
C LYS A 111 -6.29 3.18 8.32
N ASP A 112 -7.30 3.80 7.68
CA ASP A 112 -8.53 4.22 8.33
C ASP A 112 -9.25 3.02 8.97
N ARG A 113 -9.24 1.88 8.28
CA ARG A 113 -9.78 0.63 8.82
C ARG A 113 -9.04 0.15 10.06
N LEU A 114 -7.72 0.16 10.03
CA LEU A 114 -6.89 -0.28 11.16
C LEU A 114 -7.05 0.64 12.37
N ILE A 115 -7.16 1.95 12.16
CA ILE A 115 -7.47 2.90 13.23
C ILE A 115 -8.84 2.56 13.86
N ALA A 116 -9.85 2.25 13.05
CA ALA A 116 -11.17 1.88 13.55
C ALA A 116 -11.19 0.53 14.31
N GLU A 117 -10.27 -0.37 14.01
CA GLU A 117 -10.11 -1.65 14.73
C GLU A 117 -9.25 -1.52 16.00
N ASN A 118 -8.50 -0.44 16.17
CA ASN A 118 -7.62 -0.21 17.31
C ASN A 118 -8.39 0.29 18.52
N ILE A 119 -9.10 -0.63 19.17
CA ILE A 119 -9.94 -0.33 20.32
C ILE A 119 -9.06 0.02 21.52
N CYS A 120 -9.40 1.11 22.19
CA CYS A 120 -8.83 1.48 23.48
C CYS A 120 -9.56 0.73 24.60
N VAL A 121 -8.83 -0.02 25.41
CA VAL A 121 -9.32 -0.65 26.63
C VAL A 121 -8.86 0.16 27.84
N THR A 122 -9.79 0.67 28.62
CA THR A 122 -9.49 1.46 29.81
C THR A 122 -9.59 0.58 31.05
N ASP A 123 -8.52 0.43 31.79
CA ASP A 123 -8.54 -0.16 33.13
C ASP A 123 -8.89 0.91 34.17
N THR A 124 -10.05 0.76 34.78
CA THR A 124 -10.57 1.64 35.86
C THR A 124 -10.40 1.03 37.25
N THR A 125 -9.81 -0.17 37.35
CA THR A 125 -9.61 -0.85 38.64
C THR A 125 -8.39 -0.32 39.39
N VAL A 126 -7.45 0.32 38.69
CA VAL A 126 -6.26 0.93 39.26
C VAL A 126 -6.48 2.39 39.64
N ARG A 127 -5.66 2.91 40.58
CA ARG A 127 -5.79 4.26 41.12
C ARG A 127 -5.59 5.38 40.09
N SER A 128 -4.84 5.10 39.02
CA SER A 128 -4.70 5.94 37.83
C SER A 128 -5.33 5.23 36.65
N ARG A 129 -6.16 5.94 35.89
CA ARG A 129 -6.70 5.43 34.63
C ARG A 129 -5.55 5.04 33.71
N VAL A 130 -5.58 3.81 33.20
CA VAL A 130 -4.63 3.31 32.20
C VAL A 130 -5.44 2.97 30.94
N ASP A 131 -5.10 3.63 29.85
CA ASP A 131 -5.68 3.40 28.53
C ASP A 131 -4.69 2.60 27.69
N GLU A 132 -5.10 1.40 27.27
CA GLU A 132 -4.30 0.52 26.43
C GLU A 132 -4.97 0.31 25.09
N TYR A 133 -4.20 0.51 24.01
CA TYR A 133 -4.64 0.18 22.64
C TYR A 133 -4.24 -1.25 22.30
N LEU A 134 -5.01 -1.89 21.41
CA LEU A 134 -4.74 -3.27 20.96
C LEU A 134 -3.38 -3.39 20.26
N PHE A 135 -2.93 -2.33 19.60
CA PHE A 135 -1.63 -2.28 18.92
C PHE A 135 -1.17 -0.83 18.74
N ASP A 136 0.15 -0.67 18.55
CA ASP A 136 0.75 0.61 18.19
C ASP A 136 0.48 0.90 16.73
N ILE A 137 -0.21 2.01 16.45
CA ILE A 137 -0.63 2.38 15.10
C ILE A 137 0.54 2.82 14.23
N ASP A 138 1.58 3.41 14.82
CA ASP A 138 2.75 3.86 14.08
C ASP A 138 3.59 2.68 13.61
N CYS A 139 3.78 1.68 14.48
CA CYS A 139 4.41 0.40 14.12
C CYS A 139 3.66 -0.31 12.98
N VAL A 140 2.33 -0.33 13.04
CA VAL A 140 1.49 -0.95 11.99
C VAL A 140 1.56 -0.16 10.69
N ASN A 141 1.57 1.18 10.74
CA ASN A 141 1.73 2.02 9.55
C ASN A 141 3.08 1.76 8.85
N GLU A 142 4.16 1.65 9.61
CA GLU A 142 5.48 1.33 9.06
C GLU A 142 5.49 -0.07 8.45
N ALA A 143 4.93 -1.06 9.13
CA ALA A 143 4.80 -2.42 8.60
C ALA A 143 3.99 -2.48 7.29
N LEU A 144 2.92 -1.68 7.16
CA LEU A 144 2.14 -1.57 5.93
C LEU A 144 2.94 -0.98 4.77
N VAL A 145 3.66 0.11 5.02
CA VAL A 145 4.52 0.73 4.00
C VAL A 145 5.58 -0.26 3.55
N ASN A 146 6.25 -0.94 4.50
CA ASN A 146 7.25 -1.94 4.20
C ASN A 146 6.68 -3.13 3.42
N ALA A 147 5.47 -3.59 3.73
CA ALA A 147 4.80 -4.66 2.99
C ALA A 147 4.49 -4.28 1.54
N ILE A 148 4.20 -3.00 1.27
CA ILE A 148 3.94 -2.51 -0.10
C ILE A 148 5.25 -2.33 -0.88
N VAL A 149 6.27 -1.76 -0.23
CA VAL A 149 7.55 -1.43 -0.88
C VAL A 149 8.40 -2.67 -1.14
N HIS A 150 8.31 -3.68 -0.27
CA HIS A 150 9.14 -4.88 -0.30
C HIS A 150 8.35 -6.16 -0.65
N ASN A 151 7.16 -6.01 -1.22
CA ASN A 151 6.38 -7.16 -1.67
C ASN A 151 6.94 -7.64 -3.02
N ASP A 152 7.62 -8.78 -3.01
CA ASP A 152 8.16 -9.48 -4.17
C ASP A 152 7.06 -10.29 -4.92
#